data_f6274eb64ae79de0c89e05dbd8042fd9
#
_entry.id   f6274eb64ae79de0c89e05dbd8042fd9
#
_cell.length_a   1.000
_cell.length_b   1.000
_cell.length_c   1.000
_cell.angle_alpha   90.00
_cell.angle_beta   90.00
_cell.angle_gamma   90.00
#
_symmetry.space_group_name_H-M   'P 1'
#
loop_
_entity.id
_entity.type
_entity.pdbx_description
1 polymer ?
#
loop_
_entity_poly.entity_id
_entity_poly.type
_entity_poly.pdbx_seq_one_letter_code
_entity_poly.pdbx_strand_id
1 'polypeptide(L)'
;MRVRLENIYKSFGSVEVVKGLDLEVEDGEFLVLLGASGSGKTTALRMIAGLEKVSSGSIRIGDRDVTNVLPKYRDVAMVFQSYALYPHMTVFANIAYPLTVRGQPKSEVEPAVKDVARQVQLDMLLDRYPRQLSGGQRQRVALARAMIRRPAAFLVDEPLSNLDAKLRGYMRAELKHMQHELGITTLYVTHDQIEAMTLAHRVALLEKGVLQQLDTPANMYNAPANLFVAGFIGSPPMNFMDGAVADGRFSGPAGSFGTKTRGSQPRAVAGVRPEDCKVTEPNAGKIVGEVYATELMGDHALVTCRIDGGTITVKADKAFERRDGEPIGVDFSEASVHVFDKDTGERIR
;
A
#
# COMPACT_ATOMS: atom_id res chain seq x y z
N MET A 1 -11.92 -11.63 12.99
CA MET A 1 -13.34 -11.17 12.89
C MET A 1 -13.48 -10.23 11.69
N ARG A 2 -14.50 -10.41 10.85
CA ARG A 2 -14.73 -9.63 9.62
C ARG A 2 -15.06 -8.17 9.91
N VAL A 3 -14.55 -7.24 9.07
CA VAL A 3 -14.88 -5.80 9.12
C VAL A 3 -15.49 -5.38 7.80
N ARG A 4 -16.65 -4.70 7.82
CA ARG A 4 -17.34 -4.21 6.62
C ARG A 4 -17.63 -2.72 6.72
N LEU A 5 -17.36 -2.03 5.62
CA LEU A 5 -17.76 -0.66 5.35
C LEU A 5 -18.73 -0.71 4.18
N GLU A 6 -19.92 -0.16 4.35
CA GLU A 6 -20.99 -0.19 3.36
C GLU A 6 -21.39 1.24 2.99
N ASN A 7 -21.09 1.63 1.75
CA ASN A 7 -21.40 2.93 1.16
C ASN A 7 -21.00 4.11 2.06
N ILE A 8 -19.75 4.09 2.53
CA ILE A 8 -19.23 5.07 3.47
C ILE A 8 -18.91 6.39 2.79
N TYR A 9 -19.51 7.46 3.28
CA TYR A 9 -19.17 8.84 2.95
C TYR A 9 -18.66 9.59 4.17
N LYS A 10 -17.69 10.48 3.92
CA LYS A 10 -17.18 11.40 4.94
C LYS A 10 -16.88 12.75 4.34
N SER A 11 -17.52 13.79 4.91
CA SER A 11 -17.26 15.20 4.58
C SER A 11 -16.82 15.98 5.82
N PHE A 12 -15.94 16.94 5.62
CA PHE A 12 -15.58 17.98 6.58
C PHE A 12 -15.97 19.34 5.99
N GLY A 13 -17.05 19.91 6.48
CA GLY A 13 -17.67 21.08 5.84
C GLY A 13 -18.08 20.75 4.40
N SER A 14 -17.55 21.50 3.44
CA SER A 14 -17.81 21.31 2.01
C SER A 14 -16.86 20.29 1.34
N VAL A 15 -15.83 19.80 2.03
CA VAL A 15 -14.84 18.89 1.45
C VAL A 15 -15.23 17.45 1.69
N GLU A 16 -15.52 16.71 0.64
CA GLU A 16 -15.79 15.27 0.69
C GLU A 16 -14.48 14.47 0.59
N VAL A 17 -14.12 13.81 1.70
CA VAL A 17 -12.84 13.10 1.88
C VAL A 17 -12.94 11.62 1.57
N VAL A 18 -14.09 10.98 1.85
CA VAL A 18 -14.37 9.58 1.48
C VAL A 18 -15.71 9.55 0.77
N LYS A 19 -15.76 8.83 -0.38
CA LYS A 19 -16.83 8.92 -1.37
C LYS A 19 -17.32 7.53 -1.75
N GLY A 20 -18.35 7.03 -1.05
CA GLY A 20 -18.96 5.74 -1.37
C GLY A 20 -17.99 4.57 -1.21
N LEU A 21 -17.24 4.53 -0.10
CA LEU A 21 -16.30 3.44 0.14
C LEU A 21 -17.04 2.19 0.59
N ASP A 22 -17.00 1.16 -0.27
CA ASP A 22 -17.38 -0.22 0.03
C ASP A 22 -16.11 -1.04 0.23
N LEU A 23 -15.96 -1.67 1.40
CA LEU A 23 -14.77 -2.45 1.73
C LEU A 23 -15.12 -3.58 2.69
N GLU A 24 -14.69 -4.78 2.36
CA GLU A 24 -14.80 -5.93 3.24
C GLU A 24 -13.44 -6.52 3.53
N VAL A 25 -13.15 -6.72 4.82
CA VAL A 25 -11.93 -7.36 5.34
C VAL A 25 -12.33 -8.67 5.96
N GLU A 26 -11.75 -9.76 5.46
CA GLU A 26 -12.06 -11.10 5.95
C GLU A 26 -11.45 -11.38 7.32
N ASP A 27 -11.93 -12.42 7.99
CA ASP A 27 -11.35 -12.83 9.29
C ASP A 27 -9.89 -13.27 9.13
N GLY A 28 -9.00 -12.72 9.96
CA GLY A 28 -7.56 -13.00 9.89
C GLY A 28 -6.83 -12.34 8.71
N GLU A 29 -7.52 -11.55 7.89
CA GLU A 29 -6.92 -10.89 6.74
C GLU A 29 -6.04 -9.70 7.17
N PHE A 30 -4.90 -9.54 6.45
CA PHE A 30 -4.10 -8.32 6.47
C PHE A 30 -4.45 -7.48 5.23
N LEU A 31 -5.32 -6.49 5.40
CA LEU A 31 -5.69 -5.56 4.35
C LEU A 31 -4.88 -4.26 4.47
N VAL A 32 -4.28 -3.83 3.37
CA VAL A 32 -3.57 -2.55 3.31
C VAL A 32 -4.40 -1.51 2.56
N LEU A 33 -4.65 -0.37 3.21
CA LEU A 33 -5.17 0.84 2.57
C LEU A 33 -3.97 1.65 2.06
N LEU A 34 -3.80 1.69 0.74
CA LEU A 34 -2.70 2.36 0.04
C LEU A 34 -3.22 3.61 -0.70
N GLY A 35 -2.35 4.58 -0.93
CA GLY A 35 -2.65 5.77 -1.74
C GLY A 35 -1.83 6.98 -1.32
N ALA A 36 -1.90 8.05 -2.10
CA ALA A 36 -1.21 9.30 -1.79
C ALA A 36 -1.69 9.95 -0.49
N SER A 37 -0.92 10.91 0.03
CA SER A 37 -1.35 11.72 1.17
C SER A 37 -2.68 12.43 0.84
N GLY A 38 -3.62 12.45 1.81
CA GLY A 38 -4.94 13.07 1.59
C GLY A 38 -5.96 12.21 0.83
N SER A 39 -5.65 10.95 0.46
CA SER A 39 -6.61 10.07 -0.24
C SER A 39 -7.74 9.50 0.64
N GLY A 40 -7.80 9.82 1.94
CA GLY A 40 -8.88 9.40 2.83
C GLY A 40 -8.58 8.18 3.71
N LYS A 41 -7.42 7.53 3.59
CA LYS A 41 -7.04 6.29 4.32
C LYS A 41 -7.13 6.38 5.84
N THR A 42 -6.42 7.34 6.43
CA THR A 42 -6.44 7.58 7.89
C THR A 42 -7.85 7.95 8.37
N THR A 43 -8.62 8.69 7.56
CA THR A 43 -10.02 9.01 7.86
C THR A 43 -10.87 7.74 7.90
N ALA A 44 -10.74 6.85 6.92
CA ALA A 44 -11.42 5.56 6.90
C ALA A 44 -11.06 4.72 8.13
N LEU A 45 -9.76 4.63 8.46
CA LEU A 45 -9.30 3.92 9.66
C LEU A 45 -9.88 4.49 10.95
N ARG A 46 -9.90 5.83 11.09
CA ARG A 46 -10.48 6.52 12.25
C ARG A 46 -11.99 6.32 12.36
N MET A 47 -12.71 6.24 11.26
CA MET A 47 -14.15 5.92 11.24
C MET A 47 -14.40 4.50 11.76
N ILE A 48 -13.59 3.51 11.36
CA ILE A 48 -13.66 2.14 11.90
C ILE A 48 -13.37 2.14 13.41
N ALA A 49 -12.36 2.89 13.86
CA ALA A 49 -12.04 3.03 15.28
C ALA A 49 -13.13 3.75 16.08
N GLY A 50 -14.06 4.47 15.44
CA GLY A 50 -15.06 5.33 16.08
C GLY A 50 -14.51 6.65 16.59
N LEU A 51 -13.30 7.00 16.19
CA LEU A 51 -12.66 8.29 16.50
C LEU A 51 -13.15 9.41 15.58
N GLU A 52 -13.75 9.03 14.45
CA GLU A 52 -14.37 9.93 13.50
C GLU A 52 -15.75 9.39 13.12
N LYS A 53 -16.76 10.25 13.00
CA LYS A 53 -18.12 9.87 12.62
C LYS A 53 -18.22 9.78 11.09
N VAL A 54 -18.94 8.80 10.59
CA VAL A 54 -19.35 8.76 9.17
C VAL A 54 -20.36 9.89 8.89
N SER A 55 -20.37 10.39 7.66
CA SER A 55 -21.44 11.29 7.19
C SER A 55 -22.65 10.48 6.74
N SER A 56 -22.44 9.33 6.10
CA SER A 56 -23.46 8.32 5.75
C SER A 56 -22.82 6.95 5.55
N GLY A 57 -23.64 5.92 5.44
CA GLY A 57 -23.22 4.53 5.32
C GLY A 57 -23.16 3.82 6.67
N SER A 58 -22.71 2.55 6.68
CA SER A 58 -22.64 1.72 7.87
C SER A 58 -21.31 1.01 8.03
N ILE A 59 -20.90 0.78 9.28
CA ILE A 59 -19.68 0.02 9.65
C ILE A 59 -20.08 -1.14 10.54
N ARG A 60 -19.65 -2.35 10.14
CA ARG A 60 -19.90 -3.58 10.91
C ARG A 60 -18.58 -4.25 11.31
N ILE A 61 -18.55 -4.78 12.53
CA ILE A 61 -17.45 -5.64 13.03
C ILE A 61 -18.10 -6.95 13.46
N GLY A 62 -17.78 -8.01 12.74
CA GLY A 62 -18.57 -9.23 12.78
C GLY A 62 -20.01 -8.96 12.35
N ASP A 63 -20.97 -9.44 13.14
CA ASP A 63 -22.40 -9.21 12.89
C ASP A 63 -22.95 -7.94 13.53
N ARG A 64 -22.11 -7.22 14.28
CA ARG A 64 -22.53 -6.03 15.03
C ARG A 64 -22.33 -4.77 14.20
N ASP A 65 -23.39 -3.98 14.04
CA ASP A 65 -23.30 -2.61 13.57
C ASP A 65 -22.64 -1.72 14.66
N VAL A 66 -21.55 -1.07 14.29
CA VAL A 66 -20.76 -0.20 15.18
C VAL A 66 -20.75 1.25 14.71
N THR A 67 -21.53 1.61 13.70
CA THR A 67 -21.54 2.94 13.07
C THR A 67 -21.59 4.07 14.09
N ASN A 68 -22.50 3.99 15.05
CA ASN A 68 -22.70 5.00 16.10
C ASN A 68 -22.16 4.57 17.48
N VAL A 69 -21.40 3.47 17.55
CA VAL A 69 -20.85 2.96 18.80
C VAL A 69 -19.59 3.73 19.18
N LEU A 70 -19.45 4.13 20.44
CA LEU A 70 -18.25 4.81 20.93
C LEU A 70 -17.00 3.93 20.83
N PRO A 71 -15.79 4.49 20.62
CA PRO A 71 -14.54 3.74 20.42
C PRO A 71 -14.27 2.66 21.46
N LYS A 72 -14.53 2.96 22.74
CA LYS A 72 -14.28 2.03 23.86
C LYS A 72 -15.11 0.73 23.82
N TYR A 73 -16.18 0.71 23.01
CA TYR A 73 -17.10 -0.43 22.89
C TYR A 73 -16.99 -1.16 21.54
N ARG A 74 -16.03 -0.78 20.67
CA ARG A 74 -15.88 -1.39 19.31
C ARG A 74 -15.01 -2.61 19.26
N ASP A 75 -14.33 -2.97 20.33
CA ASP A 75 -13.40 -4.10 20.39
C ASP A 75 -12.30 -4.08 19.32
N VAL A 76 -11.77 -2.91 19.01
CA VAL A 76 -10.62 -2.70 18.14
C VAL A 76 -9.45 -2.12 18.91
N ALA A 77 -8.23 -2.36 18.44
CA ALA A 77 -7.05 -1.70 18.97
C ALA A 77 -6.37 -0.89 17.86
N MET A 78 -6.02 0.36 18.13
CA MET A 78 -5.38 1.23 17.17
C MET A 78 -3.92 1.51 17.57
N VAL A 79 -3.02 1.37 16.60
CA VAL A 79 -1.62 1.79 16.67
C VAL A 79 -1.49 3.06 15.85
N PHE A 80 -1.10 4.15 16.49
CA PHE A 80 -0.95 5.46 15.86
C PHE A 80 0.45 5.64 15.28
N GLN A 81 0.58 6.49 14.28
CA GLN A 81 1.85 6.87 13.65
C GLN A 81 2.92 7.37 14.65
N SER A 82 2.48 8.10 15.68
CA SER A 82 3.36 8.59 16.76
C SER A 82 3.62 7.58 17.87
N TYR A 83 3.14 6.33 17.71
CA TYR A 83 3.10 5.26 18.73
C TYR A 83 2.25 5.60 19.95
N ALA A 84 2.02 6.86 20.27
CA ALA A 84 1.22 7.38 21.38
C ALA A 84 1.53 6.71 22.74
N LEU A 85 2.82 6.46 23.02
CA LEU A 85 3.25 5.88 24.30
C LEU A 85 3.15 6.93 25.41
N TYR A 86 2.81 6.48 26.61
CA TYR A 86 2.82 7.31 27.82
C TYR A 86 4.26 7.52 28.27
N PRO A 87 4.86 8.73 28.13
CA PRO A 87 6.29 8.93 28.33
C PRO A 87 6.74 8.80 29.79
N HIS A 88 5.81 8.96 30.73
CA HIS A 88 6.02 8.85 32.19
C HIS A 88 5.82 7.42 32.71
N MET A 89 5.44 6.48 31.86
CA MET A 89 5.24 5.07 32.20
C MET A 89 6.39 4.22 31.64
N THR A 90 6.77 3.17 32.35
CA THR A 90 7.70 2.15 31.85
C THR A 90 7.08 1.36 30.69
N VAL A 91 7.87 0.53 30.01
CA VAL A 91 7.37 -0.42 28.99
C VAL A 91 6.29 -1.33 29.60
N PHE A 92 6.57 -1.92 30.77
CA PHE A 92 5.58 -2.73 31.49
C PHE A 92 4.27 -1.98 31.70
N ALA A 93 4.34 -0.77 32.25
CA ALA A 93 3.15 0.04 32.56
C ALA A 93 2.38 0.45 31.29
N ASN A 94 3.08 0.77 30.20
CA ASN A 94 2.46 1.06 28.91
C ASN A 94 1.67 -0.15 28.38
N ILE A 95 2.26 -1.36 28.44
CA ILE A 95 1.61 -2.59 27.99
C ILE A 95 0.45 -2.96 28.92
N ALA A 96 0.63 -2.86 30.24
CA ALA A 96 -0.37 -3.19 31.26
C ALA A 96 -1.59 -2.25 31.24
N TYR A 97 -1.41 -1.01 30.81
CA TYR A 97 -2.40 0.07 30.94
C TYR A 97 -3.82 -0.31 30.51
N PRO A 98 -4.04 -0.94 29.33
CA PRO A 98 -5.39 -1.32 28.89
C PRO A 98 -6.13 -2.28 29.84
N LEU A 99 -5.41 -3.17 30.50
CA LEU A 99 -5.97 -4.13 31.46
C LEU A 99 -6.22 -3.47 32.81
N THR A 100 -5.29 -2.62 33.24
CA THR A 100 -5.38 -1.86 34.50
C THR A 100 -6.61 -0.93 34.51
N VAL A 101 -6.86 -0.22 33.39
CA VAL A 101 -8.05 0.66 33.26
C VAL A 101 -9.36 -0.15 33.28
N ARG A 102 -9.32 -1.42 32.87
CA ARG A 102 -10.46 -2.33 32.95
C ARG A 102 -10.65 -2.95 34.34
N GLY A 103 -9.80 -2.61 35.30
CA GLY A 103 -9.88 -3.09 36.69
C GLY A 103 -9.41 -4.54 36.87
N GLN A 104 -8.64 -5.09 35.93
CA GLN A 104 -8.12 -6.45 36.08
C GLN A 104 -7.10 -6.54 37.23
N PRO A 105 -7.11 -7.64 38.02
CA PRO A 105 -6.23 -7.82 39.14
C PRO A 105 -4.76 -7.96 38.69
N LYS A 106 -3.83 -7.47 39.52
CA LYS A 106 -2.38 -7.55 39.21
C LYS A 106 -1.89 -8.98 38.95
N SER A 107 -2.47 -9.96 39.61
CA SER A 107 -2.16 -11.38 39.39
C SER A 107 -2.45 -11.90 37.99
N GLU A 108 -3.35 -11.27 37.25
CA GLU A 108 -3.65 -11.58 35.84
C GLU A 108 -2.88 -10.69 34.88
N VAL A 109 -2.68 -9.41 35.24
CA VAL A 109 -1.99 -8.42 34.40
C VAL A 109 -0.52 -8.78 34.20
N GLU A 110 0.19 -9.14 35.27
CA GLU A 110 1.63 -9.37 35.19
C GLU A 110 2.01 -10.55 34.28
N PRO A 111 1.39 -11.72 34.36
CA PRO A 111 1.65 -12.82 33.40
C PRO A 111 1.29 -12.45 31.98
N ALA A 112 0.16 -11.75 31.76
CA ALA A 112 -0.27 -11.32 30.43
C ALA A 112 0.73 -10.35 29.78
N VAL A 113 1.26 -9.37 30.55
CA VAL A 113 2.29 -8.44 30.07
C VAL A 113 3.57 -9.18 29.70
N LYS A 114 4.04 -10.12 30.56
CA LYS A 114 5.25 -10.92 30.28
C LYS A 114 5.09 -11.79 29.04
N ASP A 115 3.92 -12.36 28.83
CA ASP A 115 3.63 -13.18 27.65
C ASP A 115 3.67 -12.36 26.37
N VAL A 116 2.91 -11.26 26.32
CA VAL A 116 2.90 -10.35 25.15
C VAL A 116 4.27 -9.73 24.91
N ALA A 117 5.00 -9.32 25.98
CA ALA A 117 6.33 -8.75 25.85
C ALA A 117 7.32 -9.74 25.20
N ARG A 118 7.22 -11.04 25.54
CA ARG A 118 8.04 -12.09 24.95
C ARG A 118 7.75 -12.26 23.45
N GLN A 119 6.47 -12.24 23.06
CA GLN A 119 6.05 -12.36 21.66
C GLN A 119 6.63 -11.25 20.78
N VAL A 120 6.85 -10.06 21.34
CA VAL A 120 7.44 -8.90 20.62
C VAL A 120 8.89 -8.61 21.04
N GLN A 121 9.57 -9.54 21.73
CA GLN A 121 10.98 -9.45 22.14
C GLN A 121 11.28 -8.19 22.99
N LEU A 122 10.44 -7.89 23.97
CA LEU A 122 10.57 -6.77 24.90
C LEU A 122 10.81 -7.20 26.35
N ASP A 123 10.93 -8.50 26.62
CA ASP A 123 11.06 -9.09 27.96
C ASP A 123 12.17 -8.46 28.79
N MET A 124 13.34 -8.15 28.17
CA MET A 124 14.48 -7.52 28.83
C MET A 124 14.36 -6.00 28.96
N LEU A 125 13.27 -5.39 28.50
CA LEU A 125 13.11 -3.93 28.41
C LEU A 125 11.94 -3.41 29.24
N LEU A 126 11.26 -4.25 30.02
CA LEU A 126 10.02 -3.94 30.72
C LEU A 126 10.14 -2.76 31.70
N ASP A 127 11.31 -2.56 32.33
CA ASP A 127 11.55 -1.50 33.30
C ASP A 127 12.00 -0.19 32.66
N ARG A 128 12.26 -0.16 31.34
CA ARG A 128 12.70 1.04 30.64
C ARG A 128 11.54 2.00 30.36
N TYR A 129 11.87 3.27 30.21
CA TYR A 129 10.95 4.31 29.77
C TYR A 129 11.05 4.52 28.24
N PRO A 130 10.01 5.04 27.56
CA PRO A 130 10.02 5.27 26.11
C PRO A 130 11.23 6.05 25.59
N ARG A 131 11.74 7.02 26.36
CA ARG A 131 12.93 7.82 26.00
C ARG A 131 14.23 7.01 25.89
N GLN A 132 14.27 5.83 26.49
CA GLN A 132 15.43 4.93 26.51
C GLN A 132 15.38 3.86 25.41
N LEU A 133 14.37 3.93 24.54
CA LEU A 133 14.09 2.94 23.50
C LEU A 133 14.42 3.49 22.11
N SER A 134 14.87 2.60 21.21
CA SER A 134 14.96 2.90 19.79
C SER A 134 13.55 3.06 19.16
N GLY A 135 13.47 3.59 17.93
CA GLY A 135 12.22 3.73 17.19
C GLY A 135 11.46 2.40 17.06
N GLY A 136 12.15 1.32 16.63
CA GLY A 136 11.56 -0.01 16.52
C GLY A 136 11.12 -0.59 17.86
N GLN A 137 11.87 -0.35 18.96
CA GLN A 137 11.45 -0.78 20.29
C GLN A 137 10.18 -0.05 20.75
N ARG A 138 10.07 1.27 20.51
CA ARG A 138 8.85 2.03 20.80
C ARG A 138 7.64 1.50 20.03
N GLN A 139 7.84 1.15 18.76
CA GLN A 139 6.79 0.54 17.93
C GLN A 139 6.34 -0.81 18.50
N ARG A 140 7.27 -1.68 18.87
CA ARG A 140 6.94 -2.97 19.50
C ARG A 140 6.15 -2.78 20.81
N VAL A 141 6.46 -1.77 21.61
CA VAL A 141 5.68 -1.43 22.81
C VAL A 141 4.25 -1.01 22.45
N ALA A 142 4.07 -0.20 21.40
CA ALA A 142 2.75 0.21 20.95
C ALA A 142 1.92 -0.98 20.45
N LEU A 143 2.56 -1.91 19.71
CA LEU A 143 1.95 -3.17 19.29
C LEU A 143 1.58 -4.04 20.48
N ALA A 144 2.51 -4.29 21.43
CA ALA A 144 2.24 -5.06 22.63
C ALA A 144 1.05 -4.52 23.43
N ARG A 145 0.96 -3.17 23.56
CA ARG A 145 -0.16 -2.48 24.20
C ARG A 145 -1.49 -2.71 23.46
N ALA A 146 -1.46 -2.85 22.14
CA ALA A 146 -2.62 -3.19 21.35
C ALA A 146 -2.99 -4.68 21.49
N MET A 147 -2.00 -5.58 21.44
CA MET A 147 -2.16 -7.03 21.48
C MET A 147 -2.75 -7.54 22.81
N ILE A 148 -2.31 -6.95 23.94
CA ILE A 148 -2.75 -7.41 25.28
C ILE A 148 -4.26 -7.37 25.48
N ARG A 149 -4.95 -6.57 24.64
CA ARG A 149 -6.42 -6.48 24.66
C ARG A 149 -7.11 -7.63 23.95
N ARG A 150 -6.38 -8.41 23.12
CA ARG A 150 -6.91 -9.43 22.22
C ARG A 150 -8.09 -8.90 21.40
N PRO A 151 -7.89 -7.82 20.63
CA PRO A 151 -8.98 -7.15 19.92
C PRO A 151 -9.51 -8.00 18.76
N ALA A 152 -10.74 -7.72 18.34
CA ALA A 152 -11.34 -8.32 17.15
C ALA A 152 -10.61 -7.92 15.85
N ALA A 153 -10.06 -6.69 15.82
CA ALA A 153 -9.25 -6.21 14.70
C ALA A 153 -8.18 -5.20 15.16
N PHE A 154 -7.03 -5.24 14.48
CA PHE A 154 -6.00 -4.22 14.58
C PHE A 154 -6.20 -3.14 13.52
N LEU A 155 -6.07 -1.90 13.93
CA LEU A 155 -6.08 -0.72 13.08
C LEU A 155 -4.72 -0.03 13.20
N VAL A 156 -3.95 0.01 12.13
CA VAL A 156 -2.54 0.44 12.16
C VAL A 156 -2.34 1.60 11.19
N ASP A 157 -2.00 2.78 11.73
CA ASP A 157 -1.89 4.03 10.97
C ASP A 157 -0.42 4.41 10.76
N GLU A 158 0.14 4.15 9.57
CA GLU A 158 1.52 4.46 9.13
C GLU A 158 2.63 4.18 10.17
N PRO A 159 2.71 2.99 10.77
CA PRO A 159 3.59 2.75 11.92
C PRO A 159 5.07 2.79 11.58
N LEU A 160 5.46 2.60 10.30
CA LEU A 160 6.86 2.52 9.86
C LEU A 160 7.38 3.84 9.26
N SER A 161 6.53 4.86 9.07
CA SER A 161 6.88 6.10 8.38
C SER A 161 8.07 6.86 9.01
N ASN A 162 8.24 6.76 10.33
CA ASN A 162 9.28 7.46 11.09
C ASN A 162 10.58 6.64 11.29
N LEU A 163 10.74 5.52 10.58
CA LEU A 163 11.92 4.65 10.67
C LEU A 163 12.85 4.83 9.47
N ASP A 164 14.16 4.64 9.69
CA ASP A 164 15.13 4.54 8.60
C ASP A 164 14.88 3.30 7.72
N ALA A 165 15.43 3.30 6.50
CA ALA A 165 15.15 2.27 5.49
C ALA A 165 15.55 0.85 5.96
N LYS A 166 16.69 0.70 6.66
CA LYS A 166 17.15 -0.61 7.15
C LYS A 166 16.23 -1.15 8.23
N LEU A 167 15.88 -0.31 9.21
CA LEU A 167 14.98 -0.68 10.30
C LEU A 167 13.56 -0.94 9.78
N ARG A 168 13.10 -0.16 8.79
CA ARG A 168 11.80 -0.38 8.12
C ARG A 168 11.74 -1.76 7.47
N GLY A 169 12.80 -2.18 6.75
CA GLY A 169 12.88 -3.51 6.15
C GLY A 169 12.76 -4.63 7.19
N TYR A 170 13.50 -4.54 8.29
CA TYR A 170 13.44 -5.49 9.40
C TYR A 170 12.03 -5.52 10.03
N MET A 171 11.46 -4.35 10.32
CA MET A 171 10.14 -4.25 10.97
C MET A 171 9.00 -4.77 10.11
N ARG A 172 9.09 -4.64 8.76
CA ARG A 172 8.10 -5.28 7.86
C ARG A 172 8.08 -6.79 8.04
N ALA A 173 9.26 -7.42 8.03
CA ALA A 173 9.37 -8.88 8.23
C ALA A 173 8.76 -9.31 9.58
N GLU A 174 9.07 -8.58 10.65
CA GLU A 174 8.52 -8.83 11.99
C GLU A 174 6.99 -8.68 12.04
N LEU A 175 6.45 -7.61 11.44
CA LEU A 175 5.00 -7.38 11.39
C LEU A 175 4.27 -8.49 10.62
N LYS A 176 4.84 -8.94 9.50
CA LYS A 176 4.28 -10.03 8.70
C LYS A 176 4.26 -11.34 9.47
N HIS A 177 5.37 -11.67 10.13
CA HIS A 177 5.49 -12.89 10.94
C HIS A 177 4.50 -12.89 12.11
N MET A 178 4.45 -11.78 12.84
CA MET A 178 3.56 -11.61 13.98
C MET A 178 2.07 -11.71 13.57
N GLN A 179 1.67 -11.08 12.46
CA GLN A 179 0.30 -11.17 11.97
C GLN A 179 -0.06 -12.60 11.60
N HIS A 180 0.87 -13.34 10.96
CA HIS A 180 0.67 -14.74 10.61
C HIS A 180 0.49 -15.62 11.85
N GLU A 181 1.29 -15.41 12.89
CA GLU A 181 1.18 -16.19 14.14
C GLU A 181 -0.11 -15.88 14.91
N LEU A 182 -0.53 -14.62 14.94
CA LEU A 182 -1.70 -14.19 15.71
C LEU A 182 -3.03 -14.43 14.99
N GLY A 183 -3.03 -14.46 13.67
CA GLY A 183 -4.23 -14.61 12.84
C GLY A 183 -5.28 -13.51 13.05
N ILE A 184 -4.89 -12.32 13.54
CA ILE A 184 -5.81 -11.23 13.84
C ILE A 184 -6.06 -10.40 12.59
N THR A 185 -7.34 -10.11 12.32
CA THR A 185 -7.76 -9.19 11.25
C THR A 185 -7.06 -7.85 11.41
N THR A 186 -6.37 -7.40 10.36
CA THR A 186 -5.55 -6.18 10.41
C THR A 186 -5.87 -5.26 9.25
N LEU A 187 -6.21 -4.00 9.56
CA LEU A 187 -6.26 -2.91 8.57
C LEU A 187 -5.05 -2.01 8.79
N TYR A 188 -4.24 -1.92 7.77
CA TYR A 188 -2.97 -1.19 7.79
C TYR A 188 -2.99 -0.04 6.79
N VAL A 189 -2.69 1.16 7.23
CA VAL A 189 -2.59 2.35 6.38
C VAL A 189 -1.14 2.64 6.08
N THR A 190 -0.82 2.86 4.82
CA THR A 190 0.48 3.34 4.37
C THR A 190 0.38 4.13 3.07
N HIS A 191 1.41 4.90 2.76
CA HIS A 191 1.68 5.47 1.44
C HIS A 191 2.88 4.79 0.76
N ASP A 192 3.54 3.83 1.43
CA ASP A 192 4.69 3.08 0.92
C ASP A 192 4.20 1.83 0.16
N GLN A 193 4.49 1.80 -1.16
CA GLN A 193 4.11 0.67 -2.01
C GLN A 193 4.81 -0.63 -1.59
N ILE A 194 6.08 -0.55 -1.14
CA ILE A 194 6.83 -1.74 -0.73
C ILE A 194 6.17 -2.39 0.48
N GLU A 195 5.68 -1.59 1.44
CA GLU A 195 4.91 -2.10 2.57
C GLU A 195 3.64 -2.81 2.10
N ALA A 196 2.87 -2.17 1.23
CA ALA A 196 1.63 -2.74 0.70
C ALA A 196 1.88 -4.05 -0.05
N MET A 197 2.86 -4.07 -0.95
CA MET A 197 3.17 -5.25 -1.78
C MET A 197 3.76 -6.42 -0.99
N THR A 198 4.40 -6.15 0.17
CA THR A 198 5.07 -7.21 0.97
C THR A 198 4.22 -7.73 2.12
N LEU A 199 3.40 -6.88 2.73
CA LEU A 199 2.61 -7.23 3.93
C LEU A 199 1.22 -7.76 3.60
N ALA A 200 0.57 -7.20 2.56
CA ALA A 200 -0.86 -7.38 2.35
C ALA A 200 -1.24 -8.77 1.81
N HIS A 201 -2.36 -9.30 2.27
CA HIS A 201 -3.13 -10.30 1.54
C HIS A 201 -3.89 -9.65 0.39
N ARG A 202 -4.56 -8.51 0.64
CA ARG A 202 -5.14 -7.62 -0.38
C ARG A 202 -4.78 -6.17 -0.10
N VAL A 203 -4.71 -5.39 -1.18
CA VAL A 203 -4.47 -3.94 -1.17
C VAL A 203 -5.71 -3.23 -1.67
N ALA A 204 -6.20 -2.25 -0.92
CA ALA A 204 -7.21 -1.30 -1.34
C ALA A 204 -6.52 0.02 -1.69
N LEU A 205 -6.41 0.33 -2.97
CA LEU A 205 -5.79 1.58 -3.44
C LEU A 205 -6.85 2.68 -3.53
N LEU A 206 -6.63 3.76 -2.78
CA LEU A 206 -7.53 4.92 -2.73
C LEU A 206 -6.91 6.13 -3.43
N GLU A 207 -7.72 6.81 -4.24
CA GLU A 207 -7.40 8.12 -4.80
C GLU A 207 -8.54 9.10 -4.53
N LYS A 208 -8.24 10.27 -3.94
CA LYS A 208 -9.22 11.37 -3.70
C LYS A 208 -10.54 10.89 -3.08
N GLY A 209 -10.45 9.93 -2.16
CA GLY A 209 -11.59 9.38 -1.43
C GLY A 209 -12.33 8.24 -2.11
N VAL A 210 -11.90 7.82 -3.30
CA VAL A 210 -12.52 6.75 -4.10
C VAL A 210 -11.62 5.52 -4.13
N LEU A 211 -12.19 4.34 -3.94
CA LEU A 211 -11.50 3.06 -4.12
C LEU A 211 -11.27 2.79 -5.61
N GLN A 212 -10.01 2.70 -6.01
CA GLN A 212 -9.62 2.47 -7.41
C GLN A 212 -9.52 0.98 -7.76
N GLN A 213 -8.97 0.20 -6.85
CA GLN A 213 -8.88 -1.27 -6.97
C GLN A 213 -8.72 -1.90 -5.60
N LEU A 214 -9.32 -3.08 -5.42
CA LEU A 214 -9.12 -3.95 -4.26
C LEU A 214 -8.74 -5.33 -4.78
N ASP A 215 -7.48 -5.73 -4.58
CA ASP A 215 -6.99 -7.01 -5.11
C ASP A 215 -5.73 -7.48 -4.35
N THR A 216 -5.24 -8.67 -4.68
CA THR A 216 -3.93 -9.14 -4.22
C THR A 216 -2.80 -8.25 -4.76
N PRO A 217 -1.65 -8.14 -4.06
CA PRO A 217 -0.49 -7.41 -4.58
C PRO A 217 -0.09 -7.81 -5.99
N ALA A 218 -0.09 -9.12 -6.29
CA ALA A 218 0.25 -9.63 -7.61
C ALA A 218 -0.72 -9.14 -8.71
N ASN A 219 -2.02 -9.15 -8.45
CA ASN A 219 -3.02 -8.65 -9.39
C ASN A 219 -2.97 -7.13 -9.55
N MET A 220 -2.74 -6.38 -8.46
CA MET A 220 -2.53 -4.93 -8.54
C MET A 220 -1.41 -4.56 -9.52
N TYR A 221 -0.33 -5.35 -9.52
CA TYR A 221 0.83 -5.14 -10.39
C TYR A 221 0.60 -5.62 -11.82
N ASN A 222 0.11 -6.87 -11.97
CA ASN A 222 0.01 -7.55 -13.26
C ASN A 222 -1.31 -7.25 -14.01
N ALA A 223 -2.34 -6.81 -13.30
CA ALA A 223 -3.67 -6.58 -13.85
C ALA A 223 -4.30 -5.29 -13.32
N PRO A 224 -3.62 -4.13 -13.44
CA PRO A 224 -4.16 -2.87 -12.98
C PRO A 224 -5.50 -2.57 -13.64
N ALA A 225 -6.47 -2.09 -12.85
CA ALA A 225 -7.83 -1.83 -13.33
C ALA A 225 -7.90 -0.60 -14.24
N ASN A 226 -7.05 0.40 -14.00
CA ASN A 226 -7.06 1.66 -14.73
C ASN A 226 -5.66 2.30 -14.80
N LEU A 227 -5.55 3.39 -15.53
CA LEU A 227 -4.31 4.18 -15.70
C LEU A 227 -3.72 4.65 -14.38
N PHE A 228 -4.57 5.06 -13.42
CA PHE A 228 -4.09 5.49 -12.12
C PHE A 228 -3.39 4.35 -11.37
N VAL A 229 -4.01 3.19 -11.28
CA VAL A 229 -3.42 2.01 -10.63
C VAL A 229 -2.12 1.61 -11.30
N ALA A 230 -2.11 1.56 -12.64
CA ALA A 230 -0.94 1.20 -13.44
C ALA A 230 0.25 2.14 -13.21
N GLY A 231 -0.01 3.44 -13.14
CA GLY A 231 1.00 4.47 -12.90
C GLY A 231 1.39 4.63 -11.43
N PHE A 232 0.50 4.30 -10.49
CA PHE A 232 0.80 4.39 -9.07
C PHE A 232 1.60 3.18 -8.58
N ILE A 233 1.29 1.97 -9.05
CA ILE A 233 1.94 0.73 -8.62
C ILE A 233 3.17 0.44 -9.48
N GLY A 234 4.33 0.33 -8.84
CA GLY A 234 5.63 0.05 -9.45
C GLY A 234 6.62 1.20 -9.25
N SER A 235 7.91 0.85 -9.17
CA SER A 235 9.01 1.81 -9.07
C SER A 235 10.18 1.30 -9.93
N PRO A 236 10.40 1.93 -11.09
CA PRO A 236 9.65 3.04 -11.71
C PRO A 236 8.20 2.70 -12.07
N PRO A 237 7.33 3.71 -12.33
CA PRO A 237 5.96 3.49 -12.78
C PRO A 237 5.89 2.88 -14.17
N MET A 238 4.71 2.39 -14.57
CA MET A 238 4.45 1.90 -15.94
C MET A 238 4.68 3.00 -16.96
N ASN A 239 5.33 2.67 -18.08
CA ASN A 239 5.46 3.55 -19.22
C ASN A 239 4.12 3.68 -19.96
N PHE A 240 3.74 4.88 -20.36
CA PHE A 240 2.51 5.12 -21.10
C PHE A 240 2.79 5.78 -22.45
N MET A 241 2.06 5.31 -23.47
CA MET A 241 2.14 5.81 -24.85
C MET A 241 0.74 6.05 -25.39
N ASP A 242 0.50 7.25 -25.87
CA ASP A 242 -0.77 7.63 -26.49
C ASP A 242 -0.90 7.08 -27.92
N GLY A 243 -2.10 6.62 -28.30
CA GLY A 243 -2.37 6.12 -29.63
C GLY A 243 -3.79 5.59 -29.82
N ALA A 244 -3.94 4.66 -30.71
CA ALA A 244 -5.18 3.94 -31.01
C ALA A 244 -4.91 2.43 -31.10
N VAL A 245 -5.92 1.62 -30.87
CA VAL A 245 -5.89 0.17 -31.11
C VAL A 245 -6.92 -0.20 -32.17
N ALA A 246 -6.50 -0.99 -33.15
CA ALA A 246 -7.38 -1.60 -34.12
C ALA A 246 -6.87 -3.02 -34.44
N ASP A 247 -7.77 -3.99 -34.47
CA ASP A 247 -7.50 -5.39 -34.84
C ASP A 247 -6.28 -6.00 -34.12
N GLY A 248 -6.15 -5.75 -32.83
CA GLY A 248 -5.04 -6.27 -32.01
C GLY A 248 -3.70 -5.54 -32.21
N ARG A 249 -3.70 -4.39 -32.88
CA ARG A 249 -2.51 -3.60 -33.14
C ARG A 249 -2.64 -2.18 -32.57
N PHE A 250 -1.67 -1.81 -31.75
CA PHE A 250 -1.51 -0.41 -31.30
C PHE A 250 -0.77 0.39 -32.36
N SER A 251 -1.17 1.65 -32.56
CA SER A 251 -0.51 2.62 -33.42
C SER A 251 -0.55 3.99 -32.79
N GLY A 252 0.59 4.65 -32.66
CA GLY A 252 0.74 5.99 -32.09
C GLY A 252 2.06 6.63 -32.49
N PRO A 253 2.37 7.83 -32.00
CA PRO A 253 3.63 8.52 -32.29
C PRO A 253 4.86 7.68 -31.94
N ALA A 254 4.83 6.97 -30.83
CA ALA A 254 5.94 6.12 -30.36
C ALA A 254 6.23 4.90 -31.25
N GLY A 255 5.29 4.51 -32.12
CA GLY A 255 5.44 3.35 -32.98
C GLY A 255 4.17 2.54 -33.18
N SER A 256 4.30 1.36 -33.80
CA SER A 256 3.18 0.43 -34.03
C SER A 256 3.60 -0.99 -33.69
N PHE A 257 2.82 -1.67 -32.83
CA PHE A 257 3.11 -3.01 -32.33
C PHE A 257 1.84 -3.79 -31.99
N GLY A 258 1.95 -5.10 -31.90
CA GLY A 258 0.83 -5.98 -31.55
C GLY A 258 0.45 -5.86 -30.08
N THR A 259 -0.83 -6.14 -29.79
CA THR A 259 -1.38 -6.22 -28.42
C THR A 259 -2.28 -7.43 -28.29
N LYS A 260 -2.57 -7.87 -27.06
CA LYS A 260 -3.59 -8.91 -26.80
C LYS A 260 -5.02 -8.38 -26.82
N THR A 261 -5.18 -7.05 -26.80
CA THR A 261 -6.48 -6.40 -26.76
C THR A 261 -7.19 -6.59 -28.10
N ARG A 262 -8.41 -7.15 -28.05
CA ARG A 262 -9.26 -7.31 -29.22
C ARG A 262 -10.24 -6.14 -29.31
N GLY A 263 -10.57 -5.73 -30.54
CA GLY A 263 -11.48 -4.62 -30.78
C GLY A 263 -10.76 -3.36 -31.23
N SER A 264 -11.53 -2.28 -31.45
CA SER A 264 -11.04 -0.99 -31.90
C SER A 264 -11.27 0.07 -30.83
N GLN A 265 -10.23 0.84 -30.50
CA GLN A 265 -10.28 1.98 -29.58
C GLN A 265 -9.50 3.14 -30.18
N PRO A 266 -10.19 4.19 -30.66
CA PRO A 266 -9.56 5.29 -31.38
C PRO A 266 -8.73 6.20 -30.47
N ARG A 267 -8.96 6.16 -29.17
CA ARG A 267 -8.21 6.90 -28.15
C ARG A 267 -7.77 5.94 -27.06
N ALA A 268 -6.58 5.36 -27.23
CA ALA A 268 -6.02 4.37 -26.33
C ALA A 268 -4.69 4.86 -25.73
N VAL A 269 -4.34 4.29 -24.58
CA VAL A 269 -3.02 4.41 -23.99
C VAL A 269 -2.45 3.01 -23.85
N ALA A 270 -1.30 2.75 -24.48
CA ALA A 270 -0.55 1.53 -24.24
C ALA A 270 0.36 1.68 -23.02
N GLY A 271 0.37 0.69 -22.14
CA GLY A 271 1.21 0.64 -20.95
C GLY A 271 2.16 -0.54 -20.97
N VAL A 272 3.45 -0.32 -20.67
CA VAL A 272 4.46 -1.39 -20.54
C VAL A 272 5.33 -1.12 -19.32
N ARG A 273 5.60 -2.14 -18.51
CA ARG A 273 6.47 -2.02 -17.35
C ARG A 273 7.93 -1.81 -17.75
N PRO A 274 8.72 -1.00 -17.01
CA PRO A 274 10.15 -0.79 -17.30
C PRO A 274 10.99 -2.07 -17.36
N GLU A 275 10.70 -3.06 -16.54
CA GLU A 275 11.37 -4.37 -16.50
C GLU A 275 10.96 -5.32 -17.63
N ASP A 276 9.83 -5.08 -18.27
CA ASP A 276 9.39 -5.82 -19.47
C ASP A 276 10.02 -5.26 -20.75
N CYS A 277 10.59 -4.06 -20.67
CA CYS A 277 11.30 -3.40 -21.77
C CYS A 277 12.75 -3.88 -21.83
N LYS A 278 13.25 -4.05 -23.06
CA LYS A 278 14.65 -4.40 -23.35
C LYS A 278 15.26 -3.38 -24.28
N VAL A 279 16.50 -3.01 -23.99
CA VAL A 279 17.32 -2.19 -24.89
C VAL A 279 17.79 -3.04 -26.07
N THR A 280 17.70 -2.49 -27.28
CA THR A 280 18.15 -3.11 -28.53
C THR A 280 18.86 -2.08 -29.41
N GLU A 281 19.37 -2.54 -30.57
CA GLU A 281 19.77 -1.62 -31.63
C GLU A 281 18.54 -0.90 -32.21
N PRO A 282 18.69 0.36 -32.69
CA PRO A 282 17.57 1.18 -33.13
C PRO A 282 16.67 0.50 -34.19
N ASN A 283 17.24 -0.26 -35.07
CA ASN A 283 16.54 -0.96 -36.15
C ASN A 283 15.91 -2.31 -35.73
N ALA A 284 16.13 -2.75 -34.50
CA ALA A 284 15.59 -3.99 -33.96
C ALA A 284 14.49 -3.78 -32.92
N GLY A 285 14.28 -2.55 -32.47
CA GLY A 285 13.24 -2.20 -31.47
C GLY A 285 11.88 -1.94 -32.10
N LYS A 286 10.82 -2.17 -31.32
CA LYS A 286 9.44 -1.74 -31.64
C LYS A 286 9.28 -0.23 -31.55
N ILE A 287 10.08 0.39 -30.71
CA ILE A 287 10.16 1.83 -30.49
C ILE A 287 11.59 2.27 -30.75
N VAL A 288 11.75 3.41 -31.40
CA VAL A 288 13.06 4.05 -31.63
C VAL A 288 13.10 5.35 -30.87
N GLY A 289 14.23 5.64 -30.24
CA GLY A 289 14.44 6.87 -29.48
C GLY A 289 15.92 7.18 -29.32
N GLU A 290 16.22 8.07 -28.40
CA GLU A 290 17.57 8.42 -27.96
C GLU A 290 17.70 8.30 -26.45
N VAL A 291 18.86 7.95 -25.94
CA VAL A 291 19.13 7.95 -24.50
C VAL A 291 19.03 9.39 -23.99
N TYR A 292 18.14 9.62 -23.03
CA TYR A 292 17.98 10.94 -22.38
C TYR A 292 18.77 11.03 -21.08
N ALA A 293 18.73 9.97 -20.26
CA ALA A 293 19.46 9.89 -19.00
C ALA A 293 19.66 8.42 -18.58
N THR A 294 20.76 8.13 -17.91
CA THR A 294 21.05 6.83 -17.31
C THR A 294 21.34 6.99 -15.83
N GLU A 295 20.57 6.27 -14.99
CA GLU A 295 20.73 6.24 -13.54
C GLU A 295 21.19 4.86 -13.08
N LEU A 296 22.39 4.75 -12.51
CA LEU A 296 22.91 3.49 -11.98
C LEU A 296 22.37 3.26 -10.56
N MET A 297 21.53 2.23 -10.42
CA MET A 297 20.87 1.87 -9.15
C MET A 297 21.67 0.85 -8.33
N GLY A 298 22.82 0.40 -8.81
CA GLY A 298 23.71 -0.56 -8.18
C GLY A 298 23.61 -1.95 -8.78
N ASP A 299 22.46 -2.59 -8.78
CA ASP A 299 22.22 -3.92 -9.38
C ASP A 299 21.70 -3.84 -10.83
N HIS A 300 21.17 -2.69 -11.25
CA HIS A 300 20.66 -2.40 -12.58
C HIS A 300 20.85 -0.92 -12.94
N ALA A 301 20.61 -0.57 -14.20
CA ALA A 301 20.50 0.80 -14.67
C ALA A 301 19.05 1.12 -15.06
N LEU A 302 18.60 2.32 -14.74
CA LEU A 302 17.36 2.90 -15.27
C LEU A 302 17.75 3.80 -16.45
N VAL A 303 17.33 3.42 -17.64
CA VAL A 303 17.60 4.16 -18.87
C VAL A 303 16.31 4.86 -19.31
N THR A 304 16.28 6.17 -19.18
CA THR A 304 15.19 6.98 -19.73
C THR A 304 15.51 7.33 -21.17
N CYS A 305 14.63 6.97 -22.08
CA CYS A 305 14.76 7.22 -23.51
C CYS A 305 13.74 8.27 -23.93
N ARG A 306 14.15 9.25 -24.71
CA ARG A 306 13.24 10.18 -25.41
C ARG A 306 12.74 9.50 -26.67
N ILE A 307 11.44 9.46 -26.86
CA ILE A 307 10.74 8.87 -28.00
C ILE A 307 9.76 9.88 -28.58
N ASP A 308 9.23 9.60 -29.76
CA ASP A 308 8.14 10.41 -30.29
C ASP A 308 6.89 10.30 -29.38
N GLY A 309 6.41 11.45 -28.90
CA GLY A 309 5.27 11.51 -28.00
C GLY A 309 5.61 11.44 -26.50
N GLY A 310 6.91 11.40 -26.10
CA GLY A 310 7.26 11.45 -24.69
C GLY A 310 8.55 10.73 -24.29
N THR A 311 8.51 10.03 -23.17
CA THR A 311 9.66 9.28 -22.66
C THR A 311 9.25 7.86 -22.27
N ILE A 312 10.19 6.93 -22.35
CA ILE A 312 10.04 5.56 -21.87
C ILE A 312 11.25 5.21 -20.98
N THR A 313 11.01 4.58 -19.85
CA THR A 313 12.06 4.10 -18.95
C THR A 313 12.24 2.59 -19.13
N VAL A 314 13.48 2.15 -19.26
CA VAL A 314 13.85 0.73 -19.38
C VAL A 314 14.72 0.35 -18.19
N LYS A 315 14.40 -0.77 -17.56
CA LYS A 315 15.28 -1.37 -16.56
C LYS A 315 16.32 -2.25 -17.30
N ALA A 316 17.52 -1.70 -17.48
CA ALA A 316 18.63 -2.32 -18.20
C ALA A 316 19.63 -3.01 -17.27
N ASP A 317 20.54 -3.78 -17.82
CA ASP A 317 21.68 -4.36 -17.10
C ASP A 317 22.56 -3.23 -16.52
N LYS A 318 23.21 -3.48 -15.38
CA LYS A 318 24.13 -2.55 -14.74
C LYS A 318 25.34 -2.16 -15.60
N ALA A 319 25.69 -2.99 -16.59
CA ALA A 319 26.76 -2.76 -17.56
C ALA A 319 26.31 -1.97 -18.80
N PHE A 320 25.14 -1.30 -18.74
CA PHE A 320 24.67 -0.44 -19.81
C PHE A 320 25.62 0.77 -20.02
N GLU A 321 26.18 0.95 -21.23
CA GLU A 321 27.24 1.94 -21.48
C GLU A 321 26.91 2.99 -22.57
N ARG A 322 25.68 3.02 -23.10
CA ARG A 322 25.31 4.05 -24.09
C ARG A 322 25.26 5.43 -23.47
N ARG A 323 25.71 6.44 -24.21
CA ARG A 323 25.76 7.85 -23.78
C ARG A 323 24.45 8.56 -24.06
N ASP A 324 24.24 9.65 -23.35
CA ASP A 324 23.12 10.56 -23.62
C ASP A 324 23.17 11.06 -25.07
N GLY A 325 22.02 11.06 -25.73
CA GLY A 325 21.86 11.43 -27.15
C GLY A 325 22.13 10.28 -28.12
N GLU A 326 22.66 9.13 -27.70
CA GLU A 326 22.85 8.00 -28.63
C GLU A 326 21.51 7.34 -28.98
N PRO A 327 21.33 6.95 -30.28
CA PRO A 327 20.12 6.29 -30.72
C PRO A 327 19.96 4.91 -30.10
N ILE A 328 18.73 4.54 -29.74
CA ILE A 328 18.39 3.32 -29.04
C ILE A 328 17.07 2.74 -29.56
N GLY A 329 16.99 1.43 -29.64
CA GLY A 329 15.74 0.70 -29.81
C GLY A 329 15.23 0.17 -28.47
N VAL A 330 13.91 0.14 -28.31
CA VAL A 330 13.25 -0.50 -27.16
C VAL A 330 12.30 -1.57 -27.68
N ASP A 331 12.51 -2.80 -27.22
CA ASP A 331 11.67 -3.94 -27.52
C ASP A 331 10.99 -4.48 -26.24
N PHE A 332 9.84 -5.11 -26.41
CA PHE A 332 9.06 -5.75 -25.36
C PHE A 332 8.13 -6.82 -25.93
N SER A 333 7.68 -7.74 -25.08
CA SER A 333 6.67 -8.73 -25.48
C SER A 333 5.31 -8.07 -25.69
N GLU A 334 4.61 -8.43 -26.77
CA GLU A 334 3.21 -8.02 -26.95
C GLU A 334 2.30 -8.49 -25.79
N ALA A 335 2.71 -9.58 -25.14
CA ALA A 335 2.02 -10.11 -23.96
C ALA A 335 2.10 -9.20 -22.74
N SER A 336 3.12 -8.33 -22.64
CA SER A 336 3.33 -7.38 -21.55
C SER A 336 2.64 -6.05 -21.80
N VAL A 337 2.00 -5.86 -22.95
CA VAL A 337 1.30 -4.61 -23.27
C VAL A 337 -0.07 -4.60 -22.62
N HIS A 338 -0.31 -3.59 -21.79
CA HIS A 338 -1.62 -3.23 -21.26
C HIS A 338 -2.23 -2.13 -22.12
N VAL A 339 -3.53 -2.18 -22.36
CA VAL A 339 -4.23 -1.12 -23.09
C VAL A 339 -5.32 -0.53 -22.20
N PHE A 340 -5.38 0.80 -22.21
CA PHE A 340 -6.36 1.56 -21.45
C PHE A 340 -7.13 2.49 -22.38
N ASP A 341 -8.38 2.71 -22.08
CA ASP A 341 -9.18 3.78 -22.68
C ASP A 341 -8.65 5.14 -22.19
N LYS A 342 -8.35 6.04 -23.11
CA LYS A 342 -7.77 7.34 -22.74
C LYS A 342 -8.76 8.26 -22.01
N ASP A 343 -10.06 8.12 -22.31
CA ASP A 343 -11.09 9.01 -21.78
C ASP A 343 -11.60 8.58 -20.42
N THR A 344 -11.79 7.28 -20.22
CA THR A 344 -12.23 6.72 -18.94
C THR A 344 -11.09 6.34 -18.00
N GLY A 345 -9.90 6.09 -18.56
CA GLY A 345 -8.76 5.53 -17.84
C GLY A 345 -8.85 4.02 -17.61
N GLU A 346 -9.97 3.39 -17.91
CA GLU A 346 -10.23 1.97 -17.64
C GLU A 346 -9.38 1.05 -18.52
N ARG A 347 -8.99 -0.10 -17.98
CA ARG A 347 -8.26 -1.11 -18.74
C ARG A 347 -9.17 -1.83 -19.73
N ILE A 348 -8.75 -1.89 -20.99
CA ILE A 348 -9.40 -2.67 -22.05
C ILE A 348 -8.82 -4.10 -22.03
N ARG A 349 -9.68 -5.11 -22.01
CA ARG A 349 -9.30 -6.53 -21.93
C ARG A 349 -9.33 -7.20 -23.28
#